data_09291d94d5952d172e7a27aac5783bca
#
_entry.id   09291d94d5952d172e7a27aac5783bca
#
_cell.length_a   1.000
_cell.length_b   1.000
_cell.length_c   1.000
_cell.angle_alpha   90.00
_cell.angle_beta   90.00
_cell.angle_gamma   90.00
#
_symmetry.space_group_name_H-M   'P 1'
#
loop_
_entity.id
_entity.type
_entity.pdbx_description
1 polymer ?
#
loop_
_entity_poly.entity_id
_entity_poly.type
_entity_poly.pdbx_seq_one_letter_code
_entity_poly.pdbx_strand_id
1 'polypeptide(L)'
;KASALKELGAEHTVNRHDDLIQVLGMNSVDAVVDLVGGKSWPHLLELLKPGGRYVVSGAIAGPIVDLDLRNLYLKDLTLYGSTVNDPYVFENVIRYIEEGQIKPLVSQSFPLQDIKKAQNVFMEKKFIGKLVLVP
;
A
#
# COMPACT_ATOMS: atom_id res chain seq x y z
N LYS A 1 -6.72 -8.25 -12.01
CA LYS A 1 -6.59 -7.61 -10.67
C LYS A 1 -7.22 -6.22 -10.66
N ALA A 2 -7.10 -5.42 -11.74
CA ALA A 2 -7.64 -4.05 -11.79
C ALA A 2 -9.16 -4.01 -11.53
N SER A 3 -9.95 -4.89 -12.16
CA SER A 3 -11.41 -4.98 -11.93
C SER A 3 -11.75 -5.21 -10.47
N ALA A 4 -11.08 -6.18 -9.83
CA ALA A 4 -11.31 -6.50 -8.44
C ALA A 4 -10.92 -5.33 -7.49
N LEU A 5 -9.88 -4.56 -7.82
CA LEU A 5 -9.53 -3.37 -7.04
C LEU A 5 -10.60 -2.28 -7.17
N LYS A 6 -11.18 -2.10 -8.36
CA LYS A 6 -12.29 -1.16 -8.57
C LYS A 6 -13.56 -1.58 -7.82
N GLU A 7 -13.87 -2.88 -7.81
CA GLU A 7 -14.99 -3.43 -7.01
C GLU A 7 -14.80 -3.20 -5.50
N LEU A 8 -13.55 -3.09 -5.05
CA LEU A 8 -13.19 -2.78 -3.67
C LEU A 8 -13.16 -1.27 -3.36
N GLY A 9 -13.49 -0.42 -4.34
CA GLY A 9 -13.59 1.02 -4.17
C GLY A 9 -12.41 1.83 -4.70
N ALA A 10 -11.45 1.21 -5.41
CA ALA A 10 -10.39 1.98 -6.05
C ALA A 10 -10.95 2.75 -7.25
N GLU A 11 -10.87 4.07 -7.22
CA GLU A 11 -11.30 4.94 -8.32
C GLU A 11 -10.41 4.76 -9.54
N HIS A 12 -9.09 4.75 -9.32
CA HIS A 12 -8.08 4.54 -10.35
C HIS A 12 -7.18 3.34 -10.04
N THR A 13 -6.74 2.66 -11.08
CA THR A 13 -5.72 1.62 -10.99
C THR A 13 -4.67 1.88 -12.06
N VAL A 14 -3.40 1.89 -11.68
CA VAL A 14 -2.27 2.15 -12.56
C VAL A 14 -1.42 0.88 -12.65
N ASN A 15 -1.00 0.52 -13.86
CA ASN A 15 -0.09 -0.60 -14.03
C ASN A 15 1.32 -0.20 -13.55
N ARG A 16 2.07 -1.16 -13.00
CA ARG A 16 3.43 -0.91 -12.47
C ARG A 16 4.44 -0.37 -13.51
N HIS A 17 4.12 -0.49 -14.78
CA HIS A 17 4.97 -0.06 -15.90
C HIS A 17 4.51 1.26 -16.51
N ASP A 18 3.37 1.78 -16.08
CA ASP A 18 2.84 3.03 -16.59
C ASP A 18 3.47 4.21 -15.83
N ASP A 19 3.55 5.33 -16.51
CA ASP A 19 3.99 6.58 -15.89
C ASP A 19 2.87 7.14 -15.01
N LEU A 20 3.13 7.18 -13.70
CA LEU A 20 2.17 7.65 -12.70
C LEU A 20 1.73 9.09 -12.94
N ILE A 21 2.66 9.95 -13.38
CA ILE A 21 2.37 11.37 -13.62
C ILE A 21 1.51 11.56 -14.87
N GLN A 22 1.75 10.76 -15.91
CA GLN A 22 0.91 10.80 -17.11
C GLN A 22 -0.51 10.31 -16.83
N VAL A 23 -0.69 9.32 -15.96
CA VAL A 23 -2.00 8.72 -15.67
C VAL A 23 -2.79 9.54 -14.66
N LEU A 24 -2.16 10.02 -13.60
CA LEU A 24 -2.84 10.66 -12.45
C LEU A 24 -2.70 12.18 -12.45
N GLY A 25 -1.68 12.71 -13.14
CA GLY A 25 -1.34 14.13 -13.11
C GLY A 25 -0.50 14.53 -11.89
N MET A 26 0.25 15.61 -12.02
CA MET A 26 0.95 16.23 -10.89
C MET A 26 -0.04 16.86 -9.91
N ASN A 27 0.32 16.92 -8.62
CA ASN A 27 -0.50 17.55 -7.57
C ASN A 27 -1.95 17.03 -7.54
N SER A 28 -2.14 15.73 -7.72
CA SER A 28 -3.45 15.10 -7.87
C SER A 28 -3.97 14.43 -6.60
N VAL A 29 -3.08 14.06 -5.67
CA VAL A 29 -3.44 13.31 -4.46
C VAL A 29 -3.08 14.05 -3.18
N ASP A 30 -3.84 13.84 -2.11
CA ASP A 30 -3.63 14.47 -0.81
C ASP A 30 -2.67 13.66 0.07
N ALA A 31 -2.62 12.36 -0.13
CA ALA A 31 -1.76 11.46 0.63
C ALA A 31 -1.25 10.29 -0.22
N VAL A 32 -0.03 9.83 0.09
CA VAL A 32 0.59 8.63 -0.49
C VAL A 32 0.95 7.66 0.63
N VAL A 33 0.57 6.39 0.47
CA VAL A 33 1.03 5.27 1.30
C VAL A 33 1.92 4.38 0.45
N ASP A 34 3.21 4.36 0.78
CA ASP A 34 4.23 3.61 0.03
C ASP A 34 4.73 2.39 0.81
N LEU A 35 4.60 1.21 0.19
CA LEU A 35 5.09 -0.07 0.69
C LEU A 35 6.26 -0.59 -0.16
N VAL A 36 6.70 0.16 -1.15
CA VAL A 36 7.54 -0.33 -2.24
C VAL A 36 8.89 0.39 -2.30
N GLY A 37 8.90 1.72 -2.20
CA GLY A 37 10.11 2.53 -2.36
C GLY A 37 10.72 2.42 -3.77
N GLY A 38 12.05 2.58 -3.85
CA GLY A 38 12.81 2.40 -5.08
C GLY A 38 12.68 3.56 -6.06
N LYS A 39 12.96 3.28 -7.34
CA LYS A 39 13.13 4.31 -8.40
C LYS A 39 11.89 5.17 -8.67
N SER A 40 10.71 4.69 -8.39
CA SER A 40 9.46 5.45 -8.60
C SER A 40 9.19 6.47 -7.50
N TRP A 41 9.97 6.47 -6.43
CA TRP A 41 9.75 7.31 -5.26
C TRP A 41 9.66 8.82 -5.55
N PRO A 42 10.52 9.44 -6.39
CA PRO A 42 10.41 10.86 -6.71
C PRO A 42 9.05 11.24 -7.31
N HIS A 43 8.51 10.40 -8.19
CA HIS A 43 7.20 10.64 -8.82
C HIS A 43 6.06 10.63 -7.78
N LEU A 44 6.18 9.86 -6.69
CA LEU A 44 5.19 9.85 -5.62
C LEU A 44 5.09 11.21 -4.91
N LEU A 45 6.21 11.94 -4.78
CA LEU A 45 6.21 13.30 -4.24
C LEU A 45 5.65 14.33 -5.24
N GLU A 46 5.83 14.10 -6.54
CA GLU A 46 5.25 14.95 -7.58
C GLU A 46 3.73 14.83 -7.64
N LEU A 47 3.17 13.64 -7.37
CA LEU A 47 1.72 13.43 -7.28
C LEU A 47 1.09 14.19 -6.13
N LEU A 48 1.79 14.42 -5.04
CA LEU A 48 1.24 15.08 -3.85
C LEU A 48 0.91 16.54 -4.13
N LYS A 49 -0.28 16.95 -3.73
CA LYS A 49 -0.67 18.36 -3.66
C LYS A 49 0.19 19.13 -2.64
N PRO A 50 0.29 20.46 -2.73
CA PRO A 50 0.82 21.27 -1.63
C PRO A 50 0.13 20.95 -0.29
N GLY A 51 0.90 20.82 0.79
CA GLY A 51 0.43 20.36 2.10
C GLY A 51 0.18 18.85 2.18
N GLY A 52 0.52 18.09 1.13
CA GLY A 52 0.31 16.65 1.06
C GLY A 52 1.17 15.85 2.04
N ARG A 53 0.76 14.60 2.28
CA ARG A 53 1.40 13.71 3.25
C ARG A 53 1.86 12.42 2.57
N TYR A 54 3.08 12.02 2.88
CA TYR A 54 3.66 10.77 2.44
C TYR A 54 3.98 9.88 3.65
N VAL A 55 3.64 8.61 3.60
CA VAL A 55 4.05 7.63 4.59
C VAL A 55 4.70 6.42 3.92
N VAL A 56 5.87 6.03 4.41
CA VAL A 56 6.56 4.81 3.99
C VAL A 56 6.46 3.75 5.09
N SER A 57 6.06 2.53 4.69
CA SER A 57 6.03 1.35 5.58
C SER A 57 6.70 0.12 4.95
N GLY A 58 7.44 0.29 3.87
CA GLY A 58 8.20 -0.76 3.21
C GLY A 58 9.01 -0.24 2.04
N ALA A 59 10.08 -0.96 1.66
CA ALA A 59 11.00 -0.54 0.61
C ALA A 59 11.54 -1.74 -0.18
N ILE A 60 10.65 -2.64 -0.60
CA ILE A 60 11.02 -3.90 -1.28
C ILE A 60 11.70 -3.68 -2.63
N ALA A 61 11.45 -2.56 -3.31
CA ALA A 61 12.10 -2.21 -4.58
C ALA A 61 13.41 -1.43 -4.40
N GLY A 62 13.80 -1.12 -3.18
CA GLY A 62 15.06 -0.46 -2.82
C GLY A 62 14.87 0.58 -1.72
N PRO A 63 15.73 0.56 -0.68
CA PRO A 63 15.59 1.46 0.46
C PRO A 63 16.25 2.83 0.25
N ILE A 64 17.12 2.95 -0.74
CA ILE A 64 17.85 4.21 -1.01
C ILE A 64 17.16 4.94 -2.15
N VAL A 65 16.78 6.19 -1.89
CA VAL A 65 16.06 7.05 -2.83
C VAL A 65 16.63 8.46 -2.77
N ASP A 66 16.59 9.18 -3.91
CA ASP A 66 17.04 10.57 -4.00
C ASP A 66 15.88 11.52 -3.69
N LEU A 67 16.12 12.47 -2.80
CA LEU A 67 15.15 13.51 -2.45
C LEU A 67 15.61 14.87 -3.02
N ASP A 68 14.84 15.42 -3.97
CA ASP A 68 14.93 16.83 -4.29
C ASP A 68 14.22 17.63 -3.18
N LEU A 69 15.02 18.32 -2.37
CA LEU A 69 14.49 19.09 -1.24
C LEU A 69 13.49 20.17 -1.66
N ARG A 70 13.55 20.64 -2.91
CA ARG A 70 12.58 21.61 -3.45
C ARG A 70 11.17 21.02 -3.50
N ASN A 71 11.05 19.73 -3.84
CA ASN A 71 9.75 19.04 -3.80
C ASN A 71 9.18 19.00 -2.39
N LEU A 72 10.04 18.91 -1.37
CA LEU A 72 9.62 18.89 0.02
C LEU A 72 9.18 20.26 0.52
N TYR A 73 10.08 21.28 0.43
CA TYR A 73 9.79 22.56 1.09
C TYR A 73 8.90 23.51 0.26
N LEU A 74 8.96 23.46 -1.09
CA LEU A 74 8.09 24.31 -1.91
C LEU A 74 6.63 23.85 -1.93
N LYS A 75 6.38 22.61 -1.55
CA LYS A 75 5.02 22.04 -1.45
C LYS A 75 4.57 21.85 0.01
N ASP A 76 5.37 22.23 1.00
CA ASP A 76 5.07 22.03 2.43
C ASP A 76 4.68 20.58 2.75
N LEU A 77 5.40 19.59 2.18
CA LEU A 77 5.08 18.18 2.36
C LEU A 77 5.49 17.69 3.75
N THR A 78 4.72 16.73 4.28
CA THR A 78 5.06 16.00 5.49
C THR A 78 5.36 14.53 5.16
N LEU A 79 6.54 14.05 5.58
CA LEU A 79 6.98 12.68 5.34
C LEU A 79 6.99 11.90 6.68
N TYR A 80 6.41 10.70 6.67
CA TYR A 80 6.33 9.83 7.85
C TYR A 80 6.97 8.47 7.56
N GLY A 81 7.69 7.93 8.56
CA GLY A 81 8.02 6.51 8.62
C GLY A 81 7.00 5.77 9.49
N SER A 82 6.62 4.57 9.11
CA SER A 82 5.68 3.73 9.87
C SER A 82 6.14 2.28 9.86
N THR A 83 6.40 1.70 11.03
CA THR A 83 6.77 0.28 11.16
C THR A 83 6.20 -0.36 12.41
N VAL A 84 6.49 0.15 13.59
CA VAL A 84 6.00 -0.38 14.86
C VAL A 84 4.78 0.42 15.30
N ASN A 85 3.69 -0.29 15.58
CA ASN A 85 2.46 0.33 16.04
C ASN A 85 2.33 0.16 17.56
N ASP A 86 1.80 1.18 18.21
CA ASP A 86 1.37 1.04 19.61
C ASP A 86 0.25 -0.01 19.74
N PRO A 87 0.16 -0.74 20.86
CA PRO A 87 -0.84 -1.80 21.05
C PRO A 87 -2.27 -1.35 20.75
N TYR A 88 -2.63 -0.13 21.12
CA TYR A 88 -3.98 0.41 20.86
C TYR A 88 -4.35 0.51 19.36
N VAL A 89 -3.35 0.62 18.48
CA VAL A 89 -3.60 0.66 17.03
C VAL A 89 -4.16 -0.69 16.56
N PHE A 90 -3.60 -1.79 17.06
CA PHE A 90 -4.09 -3.12 16.74
C PHE A 90 -5.51 -3.36 17.31
N GLU A 91 -5.76 -2.94 18.54
CA GLU A 91 -7.08 -3.01 19.16
C GLU A 91 -8.12 -2.21 18.37
N ASN A 92 -7.76 -1.00 17.90
CA ASN A 92 -8.63 -0.21 17.03
C ASN A 92 -8.93 -0.90 15.70
N VAL A 93 -7.93 -1.56 15.07
CA VAL A 93 -8.16 -2.31 13.82
C VAL A 93 -9.15 -3.44 14.05
N ILE A 94 -9.03 -4.20 15.14
CA ILE A 94 -9.98 -5.26 15.50
C ILE A 94 -11.38 -4.68 15.66
N ARG A 95 -11.53 -3.61 16.44
CA ARG A 95 -12.82 -2.94 16.62
C ARG A 95 -13.45 -2.50 15.30
N TYR A 96 -12.68 -1.90 14.38
CA TYR A 96 -13.17 -1.49 13.06
C TYR A 96 -13.62 -2.67 12.20
N ILE A 97 -12.99 -3.84 12.37
CA ILE A 97 -13.41 -5.07 11.69
C ILE A 97 -14.72 -5.57 12.29
N GLU A 98 -14.85 -5.62 13.62
CA GLU A 98 -16.05 -6.06 14.33
C GLU A 98 -17.25 -5.15 14.04
N GLU A 99 -17.02 -3.83 13.93
CA GLU A 99 -18.02 -2.83 13.54
C GLU A 99 -18.35 -2.85 12.03
N GLY A 100 -17.67 -3.68 11.25
CA GLY A 100 -17.86 -3.79 9.79
C GLY A 100 -17.32 -2.63 8.97
N GLN A 101 -16.54 -1.72 9.57
CA GLN A 101 -15.93 -0.58 8.88
C GLN A 101 -14.75 -1.02 8.00
N ILE A 102 -14.04 -2.07 8.39
CA ILE A 102 -12.97 -2.70 7.61
C ILE A 102 -13.35 -4.15 7.36
N LYS A 103 -13.27 -4.57 6.10
CA LYS A 103 -13.54 -5.96 5.70
C LYS A 103 -12.24 -6.61 5.19
N PRO A 104 -11.56 -7.43 6.02
CA PRO A 104 -10.39 -8.16 5.58
C PRO A 104 -10.72 -9.08 4.40
N LEU A 105 -9.85 -9.07 3.38
CA LEU A 105 -10.01 -9.95 2.23
C LEU A 105 -9.25 -11.25 2.49
N VAL A 106 -10.00 -12.34 2.60
CA VAL A 106 -9.46 -13.71 2.64
C VAL A 106 -9.67 -14.33 1.25
N SER A 107 -8.56 -14.66 0.59
CA SER A 107 -8.59 -15.32 -0.72
C SER A 107 -8.88 -16.82 -0.59
N GLN A 108 -8.12 -17.48 0.30
CA GLN A 108 -8.24 -18.91 0.56
C GLN A 108 -7.85 -19.21 2.01
N SER A 109 -8.48 -20.25 2.59
CA SER A 109 -8.10 -20.80 3.89
C SER A 109 -7.61 -22.24 3.71
N PHE A 110 -6.60 -22.63 4.46
CA PHE A 110 -6.02 -23.96 4.46
C PHE A 110 -5.92 -24.48 5.91
N PRO A 111 -6.10 -25.78 6.14
CA PRO A 111 -5.69 -26.39 7.40
C PRO A 111 -4.20 -26.14 7.65
N LEU A 112 -3.78 -25.95 8.91
CA LEU A 112 -2.37 -25.69 9.24
C LEU A 112 -1.42 -26.78 8.71
N GLN A 113 -1.85 -28.02 8.71
CA GLN A 113 -1.10 -29.16 8.15
C GLN A 113 -0.79 -29.02 6.66
N ASP A 114 -1.57 -28.24 5.92
CA ASP A 114 -1.42 -27.99 4.48
C ASP A 114 -0.51 -26.78 4.18
N ILE A 115 0.33 -26.36 5.12
CA ILE A 115 1.21 -25.18 4.99
C ILE A 115 2.05 -25.20 3.70
N LYS A 116 2.55 -26.36 3.27
CA LYS A 116 3.32 -26.49 2.02
C LYS A 116 2.49 -26.10 0.80
N LYS A 117 1.22 -26.52 0.77
CA LYS A 117 0.28 -26.18 -0.31
C LYS A 117 -0.01 -24.67 -0.30
N ALA A 118 -0.27 -24.11 0.87
CA ALA A 118 -0.50 -22.67 1.01
C ALA A 118 0.71 -21.83 0.56
N GLN A 119 1.93 -22.27 0.89
CA GLN A 119 3.17 -21.62 0.45
C GLN A 119 3.33 -21.67 -1.07
N ASN A 120 3.03 -22.79 -1.72
CA ASN A 120 3.08 -22.89 -3.17
C ASN A 120 2.09 -21.91 -3.84
N VAL A 121 0.84 -21.87 -3.37
CA VAL A 121 -0.15 -20.88 -3.83
C VAL A 121 0.31 -19.45 -3.59
N PHE A 122 0.94 -19.19 -2.43
CA PHE A 122 1.50 -17.86 -2.12
C PHE A 122 2.58 -17.46 -3.13
N MET A 123 3.47 -18.38 -3.53
CA MET A 123 4.54 -18.10 -4.50
C MET A 123 4.03 -17.81 -5.90
N GLU A 124 2.86 -18.32 -6.29
CA GLU A 124 2.26 -18.04 -7.59
C GLU A 124 1.81 -16.57 -7.75
N LYS A 125 1.54 -15.85 -6.65
CA LYS A 125 1.13 -14.44 -6.62
C LYS A 125 -0.12 -14.14 -7.47
N LYS A 126 -1.01 -15.12 -7.66
CA LYS A 126 -2.22 -14.99 -8.52
C LYS A 126 -3.49 -14.61 -7.75
N PHE A 127 -3.42 -14.53 -6.44
CA PHE A 127 -4.56 -14.21 -5.57
C PHE A 127 -4.60 -12.73 -5.18
N ILE A 128 -5.74 -12.30 -4.65
CA ILE A 128 -5.96 -10.99 -4.02
C ILE A 128 -6.45 -11.24 -2.60
N GLY A 129 -5.92 -10.52 -1.63
CA GLY A 129 -6.23 -10.73 -0.21
C GLY A 129 -5.19 -11.57 0.50
N LYS A 130 -5.57 -12.26 1.55
CA LYS A 130 -4.70 -13.07 2.41
C LYS A 130 -4.96 -14.56 2.22
N LEU A 131 -3.90 -15.37 2.35
CA LEU A 131 -4.02 -16.80 2.57
C LEU A 131 -3.99 -17.04 4.08
N VAL A 132 -4.96 -17.78 4.59
CA VAL A 132 -5.12 -18.01 6.03
C VAL A 132 -4.85 -19.48 6.33
N LEU A 133 -4.04 -19.76 7.35
CA LEU A 133 -3.88 -21.10 7.91
C LEU A 133 -4.76 -21.19 9.16
N VAL A 134 -5.55 -22.24 9.23
CA VAL A 134 -6.45 -22.52 10.35
C VAL A 134 -5.87 -23.70 11.13
N PRO A 135 -5.62 -23.57 12.45
CA PRO A 135 -5.13 -24.65 13.32
C PRO A 135 -6.07 -25.84 13.38
#